data_789b9ba09b19749a2b10f1e89ba40232
#
_entry.id   789b9ba09b19749a2b10f1e89ba40232
#
_cell.length_a   1.000
_cell.length_b   1.000
_cell.length_c   1.000
_cell.angle_alpha   90.00
_cell.angle_beta   90.00
_cell.angle_gamma   90.00
#
_symmetry.space_group_name_H-M   'P 1'
#
loop_
_entity.id
_entity.type
_entity.pdbx_description
1 polymer ?
#
loop_
_entity_poly.entity_id
_entity_poly.type
_entity_poly.pdbx_seq_one_letter_code
_entity_poly.pdbx_strand_id
1 'polypeptide(L)'
;MTDNREQGTTSAAGKSGSTETPAEKKDRNAAPSQNNDPEMAVELPEATIPPSVTPAPLASAPLAYENPTFLNGPDGRLIRIVAEYMEPLARFRREHVQDTVVFFGSARFRGNEEAAHELELLDNTGSRTPAPSEEQPASIPDIATGKASELQRKRAVAAVAMARYYEDARRLAQMLTRWTLKLPSRRHRFVVTSGGGPGIMEAANRGAYEAGGKTIGMNIRLPFEQAPNPYITPSLNFEFHYFFMRKLWFAYLAKALVVFPGGFGTLDEMFEILTLAQTHKLAKKITVVVYGSDYWKKVFNLDCLVDTGAISPKDIDLFQYADTPEEAFELLRAGLTENYLIPEANAAAEQAFHGVLPGMPFEDFLGPEMARMNKDQD
;
A
#
# COMPACT_ATOMS: atom_id res chain seq x y z
N MET A 1 -32.86 -1.09 59.59
CA MET A 1 -33.05 0.24 60.14
C MET A 1 -32.98 1.15 58.94
N THR A 2 -34.13 1.37 58.43
CA THR A 2 -34.92 2.61 58.34
C THR A 2 -34.34 3.54 57.25
N ASP A 3 -34.90 3.65 56.15
CA ASP A 3 -36.26 4.01 55.69
C ASP A 3 -36.36 5.50 55.37
N ASN A 4 -37.03 5.74 54.27
CA ASN A 4 -37.86 6.86 53.83
C ASN A 4 -37.20 7.98 53.00
N ARG A 5 -37.66 8.11 51.74
CA ARG A 5 -38.88 8.85 51.24
C ARG A 5 -38.73 10.36 51.42
N GLU A 6 -39.08 11.25 50.58
CA GLU A 6 -40.11 11.48 49.55
C GLU A 6 -39.83 12.79 48.81
N GLN A 7 -40.10 12.86 47.51
CA GLN A 7 -41.14 13.69 46.87
C GLN A 7 -41.04 15.24 46.95
N GLY A 8 -41.35 15.83 45.83
CA GLY A 8 -41.91 17.17 45.69
C GLY A 8 -41.37 17.93 44.50
N THR A 9 -41.91 17.87 43.34
CA THR A 9 -42.99 18.55 42.64
C THR A 9 -42.88 20.08 42.50
N THR A 10 -43.22 20.47 41.25
CA THR A 10 -43.86 21.70 40.74
C THR A 10 -42.95 22.85 40.37
N SER A 11 -42.95 23.22 39.11
CA SER A 11 -43.91 23.96 38.28
C SER A 11 -43.57 25.45 38.15
N ALA A 12 -43.63 25.91 36.95
CA ALA A 12 -44.12 27.17 36.36
C ALA A 12 -43.10 27.80 35.41
N ALA A 13 -43.31 27.78 34.13
CA ALA A 13 -44.18 28.63 33.31
C ALA A 13 -43.64 30.08 33.15
N GLY A 14 -43.28 30.40 31.93
CA GLY A 14 -43.01 31.75 31.48
C GLY A 14 -43.09 31.85 29.97
N LYS A 15 -44.21 32.33 29.48
CA LYS A 15 -44.63 32.60 28.09
C LYS A 15 -43.88 33.80 27.50
N SER A 16 -43.70 33.78 26.21
CA SER A 16 -44.12 34.75 25.17
C SER A 16 -43.10 34.70 24.02
N GLY A 17 -43.46 34.80 22.81
CA GLY A 17 -44.62 35.23 22.09
C GLY A 17 -44.43 35.01 20.62
N SER A 18 -45.49 34.77 20.01
CA SER A 18 -45.83 34.50 18.64
C SER A 18 -45.43 35.56 17.60
N THR A 19 -45.13 35.13 16.38
CA THR A 19 -45.77 35.73 15.20
C THR A 19 -45.87 34.66 14.12
N GLU A 20 -47.08 34.20 13.91
CA GLU A 20 -47.54 33.45 12.74
C GLU A 20 -47.75 34.43 11.59
N THR A 21 -47.42 33.99 10.36
CA THR A 21 -48.06 34.49 9.15
C THR A 21 -48.44 33.29 8.25
N PRO A 22 -49.56 33.37 7.51
CA PRO A 22 -50.42 32.23 7.27
C PRO A 22 -50.12 31.44 6.02
N ALA A 23 -50.50 30.17 6.09
CA ALA A 23 -50.49 29.18 5.02
C ALA A 23 -51.53 29.52 3.93
N GLU A 24 -51.07 29.60 2.69
CA GLU A 24 -51.93 29.44 1.52
C GLU A 24 -52.11 27.95 1.20
N LYS A 25 -53.36 27.50 1.43
CA LYS A 25 -53.87 26.25 0.86
C LYS A 25 -54.04 26.45 -0.63
N LYS A 26 -53.34 25.65 -1.42
CA LYS A 26 -53.67 25.46 -2.83
C LYS A 26 -54.19 24.07 -3.08
N ASP A 27 -55.44 24.09 -3.59
CA ASP A 27 -56.26 22.94 -3.94
C ASP A 27 -55.58 21.96 -4.88
N ARG A 28 -55.68 20.69 -4.50
CA ARG A 28 -55.47 19.55 -5.40
C ARG A 28 -56.78 19.30 -6.11
N ASN A 29 -56.91 19.73 -7.34
CA ASN A 29 -57.75 19.14 -8.40
C ASN A 29 -57.70 20.04 -9.63
N ALA A 30 -56.75 19.77 -10.50
CA ALA A 30 -56.84 20.18 -11.90
C ALA A 30 -56.22 19.08 -12.75
N ALA A 31 -57.00 18.52 -13.63
CA ALA A 31 -56.63 17.53 -14.63
C ALA A 31 -55.50 18.10 -15.55
N PRO A 32 -54.61 17.28 -16.10
CA PRO A 32 -53.59 17.75 -17.00
C PRO A 32 -54.22 18.20 -18.30
N SER A 33 -54.12 19.50 -18.59
CA SER A 33 -54.39 20.02 -19.93
C SER A 33 -53.35 19.48 -20.89
N GLN A 34 -53.80 18.83 -21.93
CA GLN A 34 -53.00 18.45 -23.12
C GLN A 34 -52.56 19.75 -23.81
N ASN A 35 -51.35 20.19 -23.54
CA ASN A 35 -50.64 21.10 -24.42
C ASN A 35 -50.01 20.24 -25.53
N ASN A 36 -50.68 20.20 -26.64
CA ASN A 36 -50.10 19.84 -27.94
C ASN A 36 -49.18 21.00 -28.39
N ASP A 37 -47.98 21.07 -27.86
CA ASP A 37 -46.94 21.81 -28.54
C ASP A 37 -46.44 20.93 -29.71
N PRO A 38 -46.43 21.42 -30.93
CA PRO A 38 -45.86 20.67 -32.04
C PRO A 38 -44.37 20.49 -31.77
N GLU A 39 -43.97 19.24 -31.58
CA GLU A 39 -42.59 18.81 -31.60
C GLU A 39 -41.93 19.44 -32.84
N MET A 40 -41.12 20.48 -32.60
CA MET A 40 -40.25 21.01 -33.66
C MET A 40 -39.23 19.90 -33.95
N ALA A 41 -39.57 19.08 -34.93
CA ALA A 41 -38.60 18.21 -35.59
C ALA A 41 -37.45 19.11 -36.07
N VAL A 42 -36.31 19.04 -35.36
CA VAL A 42 -35.08 19.62 -35.88
C VAL A 42 -34.71 18.74 -37.06
N GLU A 43 -35.11 19.17 -38.26
CA GLU A 43 -34.58 18.63 -39.50
C GLU A 43 -33.09 18.85 -39.48
N LEU A 44 -32.33 17.79 -39.21
CA LEU A 44 -30.89 17.79 -39.42
C LEU A 44 -30.69 18.06 -40.93
N PRO A 45 -29.86 19.05 -41.31
CA PRO A 45 -29.59 19.32 -42.69
C PRO A 45 -29.09 18.01 -43.35
N GLU A 46 -29.82 17.54 -44.40
CA GLU A 46 -29.33 16.47 -45.24
C GLU A 46 -27.97 16.86 -45.77
N ALA A 47 -26.95 16.13 -45.34
CA ALA A 47 -25.62 16.27 -45.88
C ALA A 47 -25.65 15.84 -47.34
N THR A 48 -25.89 16.78 -48.25
CA THR A 48 -25.76 16.56 -49.69
C THR A 48 -24.31 16.28 -50.03
N ILE A 49 -23.93 15.03 -50.01
CA ILE A 49 -22.64 14.59 -50.54
C ILE A 49 -22.72 14.75 -52.07
N PRO A 50 -21.84 15.55 -52.68
CA PRO A 50 -21.84 15.70 -54.10
C PRO A 50 -21.59 14.34 -54.80
N PRO A 51 -22.34 13.95 -55.81
CA PRO A 51 -22.39 12.58 -56.37
C PRO A 51 -21.17 12.15 -57.18
N SER A 52 -20.02 12.86 -57.10
CA SER A 52 -18.87 12.60 -57.96
C SER A 52 -17.55 12.27 -57.25
N VAL A 53 -17.52 12.16 -55.92
CA VAL A 53 -16.29 11.78 -55.23
C VAL A 53 -16.45 10.42 -54.57
N THR A 54 -15.89 9.39 -55.22
CA THR A 54 -15.76 8.07 -54.59
C THR A 54 -14.87 8.21 -53.37
N PRO A 55 -15.33 7.89 -52.12
CA PRO A 55 -14.50 7.95 -50.96
C PRO A 55 -13.26 7.08 -51.12
N ALA A 56 -12.12 7.54 -50.63
CA ALA A 56 -10.91 6.72 -50.62
C ALA A 56 -11.14 5.48 -49.71
N PRO A 57 -10.53 4.35 -50.05
CA PRO A 57 -10.59 3.17 -49.19
C PRO A 57 -10.14 3.50 -47.76
N LEU A 58 -10.92 3.07 -46.79
CA LEU A 58 -10.55 3.24 -45.37
C LEU A 58 -9.39 2.30 -45.03
N ALA A 59 -8.46 2.79 -44.21
CA ALA A 59 -7.46 1.96 -43.59
C ALA A 59 -8.13 1.00 -42.57
N SER A 60 -7.53 -0.16 -42.37
CA SER A 60 -7.99 -1.10 -41.33
C SER A 60 -8.02 -0.41 -39.94
N ALA A 61 -9.14 -0.59 -39.25
CA ALA A 61 -9.20 -0.15 -37.85
C ALA A 61 -8.27 -1.02 -36.96
N PRO A 62 -7.63 -0.47 -35.94
CA PRO A 62 -6.86 -1.26 -34.99
C PRO A 62 -7.77 -2.21 -34.20
N LEU A 63 -7.25 -3.37 -33.80
CA LEU A 63 -7.95 -4.24 -32.87
C LEU A 63 -8.13 -3.52 -31.53
N ALA A 64 -9.24 -3.77 -30.83
CA ALA A 64 -9.56 -3.03 -29.60
C ALA A 64 -8.45 -3.10 -28.54
N TYR A 65 -7.80 -4.27 -28.41
CA TYR A 65 -6.69 -4.48 -27.47
C TYR A 65 -5.33 -3.93 -27.96
N GLU A 66 -5.27 -3.41 -29.19
CA GLU A 66 -4.12 -2.72 -29.77
C GLU A 66 -4.37 -1.20 -29.92
N ASN A 67 -5.53 -0.72 -29.48
CA ASN A 67 -5.88 0.69 -29.53
C ASN A 67 -5.42 1.42 -28.25
N PRO A 68 -4.27 2.14 -28.27
CA PRO A 68 -3.74 2.81 -27.07
C PRO A 68 -4.63 3.97 -26.62
N THR A 69 -5.36 4.62 -27.51
CA THR A 69 -6.29 5.71 -27.15
C THR A 69 -7.44 5.18 -26.31
N PHE A 70 -8.02 4.05 -26.69
CA PHE A 70 -9.04 3.37 -25.90
C PHE A 70 -8.47 2.83 -24.59
N LEU A 71 -7.37 2.07 -24.65
CA LEU A 71 -6.78 1.42 -23.48
C LEU A 71 -6.30 2.43 -22.42
N ASN A 72 -5.78 3.58 -22.83
CA ASN A 72 -5.31 4.63 -21.90
C ASN A 72 -6.39 5.65 -21.56
N GLY A 73 -7.52 5.64 -22.27
CA GLY A 73 -8.66 6.50 -22.01
C GLY A 73 -9.47 6.10 -20.77
N PRO A 74 -10.48 6.91 -20.39
CA PRO A 74 -11.36 6.61 -19.25
C PRO A 74 -12.07 5.26 -19.39
N ASP A 75 -12.53 4.94 -20.59
CA ASP A 75 -13.30 3.71 -20.89
C ASP A 75 -12.46 2.44 -20.76
N GLY A 76 -11.14 2.52 -20.98
CA GLY A 76 -10.19 1.42 -20.80
C GLY A 76 -9.82 1.12 -19.32
N ARG A 77 -10.35 1.88 -18.35
CA ARG A 77 -9.98 1.76 -16.93
C ARG A 77 -10.17 0.36 -16.36
N LEU A 78 -11.32 -0.26 -16.64
CA LEU A 78 -11.61 -1.60 -16.12
C LEU A 78 -10.62 -2.64 -16.66
N ILE A 79 -10.28 -2.53 -17.95
CA ILE A 79 -9.32 -3.43 -18.60
C ILE A 79 -7.94 -3.27 -17.94
N ARG A 80 -7.50 -2.03 -17.65
CA ARG A 80 -6.22 -1.79 -16.94
C ARG A 80 -6.22 -2.36 -15.52
N ILE A 81 -7.33 -2.25 -14.78
CA ILE A 81 -7.45 -2.85 -13.44
C ILE A 81 -7.31 -4.38 -13.52
N VAL A 82 -8.03 -5.00 -14.45
CA VAL A 82 -7.95 -6.45 -14.69
C VAL A 82 -6.54 -6.85 -15.14
N ALA A 83 -5.89 -6.06 -15.99
CA ALA A 83 -4.52 -6.32 -16.43
C ALA A 83 -3.53 -6.30 -15.25
N GLU A 84 -3.66 -5.35 -14.31
CA GLU A 84 -2.82 -5.29 -13.10
C GLU A 84 -3.09 -6.42 -12.10
N TYR A 85 -4.19 -7.16 -12.26
CA TYR A 85 -4.42 -8.41 -11.56
C TYR A 85 -3.82 -9.60 -12.32
N MET A 86 -4.12 -9.73 -13.61
CA MET A 86 -3.79 -10.94 -14.38
C MET A 86 -2.30 -11.03 -14.73
N GLU A 87 -1.65 -9.91 -15.03
CA GLU A 87 -0.26 -9.89 -15.47
C GLU A 87 0.71 -10.31 -14.36
N PRO A 88 0.64 -9.77 -13.12
CA PRO A 88 1.45 -10.26 -12.01
C PRO A 88 1.19 -11.73 -11.71
N LEU A 89 -0.07 -12.17 -11.74
CA LEU A 89 -0.43 -13.57 -11.53
C LEU A 89 0.30 -14.50 -12.52
N ALA A 90 0.27 -14.14 -13.81
CA ALA A 90 0.94 -14.91 -14.85
C ALA A 90 2.47 -14.95 -14.66
N ARG A 91 3.09 -13.82 -14.23
CA ARG A 91 4.53 -13.78 -13.94
C ARG A 91 4.90 -14.61 -12.73
N PHE A 92 4.16 -14.53 -11.62
CA PHE A 92 4.43 -15.35 -10.44
C PHE A 92 4.39 -16.85 -10.75
N ARG A 93 3.43 -17.28 -11.57
CA ARG A 93 3.35 -18.67 -12.04
C ARG A 93 4.58 -19.07 -12.84
N ARG A 94 4.94 -18.27 -13.85
CA ARG A 94 6.10 -18.52 -14.71
C ARG A 94 7.42 -18.53 -13.93
N GLU A 95 7.53 -17.69 -12.92
CA GLU A 95 8.70 -17.59 -12.07
C GLU A 95 8.69 -18.57 -10.90
N HIS A 96 7.66 -19.42 -10.81
CA HIS A 96 7.47 -20.40 -9.73
C HIS A 96 7.49 -19.78 -8.32
N VAL A 97 7.00 -18.54 -8.15
CA VAL A 97 6.86 -17.91 -6.85
C VAL A 97 5.60 -18.45 -6.17
N GLN A 98 5.73 -19.01 -4.98
CA GLN A 98 4.62 -19.56 -4.21
C GLN A 98 4.08 -18.56 -3.19
N ASP A 99 4.98 -17.97 -2.41
CA ASP A 99 4.64 -17.05 -1.33
C ASP A 99 5.79 -16.08 -1.06
N THR A 100 5.48 -15.01 -0.32
CA THR A 100 6.38 -13.88 -0.12
C THR A 100 6.51 -13.49 1.35
N VAL A 101 7.62 -12.82 1.67
CA VAL A 101 7.79 -12.01 2.89
C VAL A 101 8.00 -10.57 2.45
N VAL A 102 7.15 -9.68 2.95
CA VAL A 102 7.13 -8.28 2.51
C VAL A 102 7.88 -7.40 3.51
N PHE A 103 8.77 -6.56 2.98
CA PHE A 103 9.55 -5.59 3.74
C PHE A 103 9.03 -4.19 3.44
N PHE A 104 8.54 -3.51 4.46
CA PHE A 104 8.16 -2.10 4.41
C PHE A 104 9.09 -1.24 5.24
N GLY A 105 9.28 0.00 4.84
CA GLY A 105 10.10 0.95 5.53
C GLY A 105 10.36 2.22 4.71
N SER A 106 11.11 3.14 5.29
CA SER A 106 11.39 4.43 4.68
C SER A 106 12.21 4.31 3.38
N ALA A 107 11.75 4.98 2.33
CA ALA A 107 12.51 5.17 1.09
C ALA A 107 13.70 6.16 1.25
N ARG A 108 13.80 6.82 2.40
CA ARG A 108 14.79 7.88 2.66
C ARG A 108 15.98 7.43 3.49
N PHE A 109 15.95 6.21 4.03
CA PHE A 109 17.04 5.70 4.85
C PHE A 109 18.10 5.07 3.94
N ARG A 110 19.29 5.66 3.97
CA ARG A 110 20.44 5.25 3.15
C ARG A 110 21.36 4.34 3.94
N GLY A 111 22.25 3.63 3.24
CA GLY A 111 23.31 2.88 3.90
C GLY A 111 24.29 3.79 4.65
N ASN A 112 25.06 3.21 5.57
CA ASN A 112 25.96 3.95 6.44
C ASN A 112 26.95 4.83 5.67
N GLU A 113 27.55 4.31 4.60
CA GLU A 113 28.55 5.04 3.79
C GLU A 113 27.93 6.26 3.11
N GLU A 114 26.76 6.09 2.49
CA GLU A 114 26.06 7.16 1.77
C GLU A 114 25.56 8.24 2.75
N ALA A 115 25.00 7.85 3.89
CA ALA A 115 24.51 8.80 4.90
C ALA A 115 25.66 9.59 5.53
N ALA A 116 26.79 8.94 5.81
CA ALA A 116 27.98 9.60 6.35
C ALA A 116 28.58 10.58 5.33
N HIS A 117 28.66 10.18 4.06
CA HIS A 117 29.17 11.04 2.98
C HIS A 117 28.29 12.28 2.77
N GLU A 118 26.96 12.14 2.81
CA GLU A 118 26.03 13.27 2.70
C GLU A 118 26.25 14.28 3.84
N LEU A 119 26.41 13.79 5.08
CA LEU A 119 26.70 14.64 6.22
C LEU A 119 28.04 15.36 6.07
N GLU A 120 29.09 14.66 5.63
CA GLU A 120 30.42 15.25 5.41
C GLU A 120 30.39 16.33 4.31
N LEU A 121 29.66 16.12 3.22
CA LEU A 121 29.47 17.12 2.19
C LEU A 121 28.79 18.39 2.73
N LEU A 122 27.79 18.26 3.59
CA LEU A 122 27.11 19.40 4.19
C LEU A 122 28.00 20.16 5.18
N ASP A 123 28.78 19.45 5.97
CA ASP A 123 29.73 20.06 6.93
C ASP A 123 30.86 20.79 6.17
N ASN A 124 31.37 20.25 5.06
CA ASN A 124 32.37 20.87 4.23
C ASN A 124 31.86 22.08 3.43
N THR A 125 30.58 22.07 3.01
CA THR A 125 29.96 23.17 2.27
C THR A 125 29.62 24.34 3.20
N GLY A 126 29.22 24.05 4.44
CA GLY A 126 28.97 25.06 5.47
C GLY A 126 30.25 25.82 5.93
N SER A 127 31.44 25.31 5.62
CA SER A 127 32.74 25.93 5.95
C SER A 127 33.29 26.89 4.86
N ARG A 128 32.67 26.92 3.69
CA ARG A 128 33.04 27.87 2.63
C ARG A 128 32.08 29.06 2.68
N THR A 129 32.43 30.07 3.47
CA THR A 129 31.99 31.45 3.25
C THR A 129 32.57 31.89 1.91
N PRO A 130 31.77 32.26 0.89
CA PRO A 130 32.33 32.87 -0.30
C PRO A 130 32.95 34.20 0.12
N ALA A 131 34.21 34.44 -0.26
CA ALA A 131 34.78 35.77 -0.17
C ALA A 131 33.90 36.74 -0.95
N PRO A 132 33.64 37.98 -0.47
CA PRO A 132 32.82 38.91 -1.19
C PRO A 132 33.53 39.31 -2.48
N SER A 133 33.04 38.81 -3.62
CA SER A 133 33.33 39.37 -4.92
C SER A 133 32.50 40.64 -5.07
N GLU A 134 33.19 41.77 -5.12
CA GLU A 134 32.64 43.07 -5.53
C GLU A 134 32.05 42.90 -6.94
N GLU A 135 30.76 43.27 -7.10
CA GLU A 135 29.97 43.33 -8.34
C GLU A 135 28.84 42.29 -8.46
N GLN A 136 27.79 42.46 -7.59
CA GLN A 136 26.41 42.18 -8.01
C GLN A 136 25.43 43.02 -7.21
N PRO A 137 24.33 43.57 -7.82
CA PRO A 137 23.41 44.44 -7.12
C PRO A 137 22.61 43.69 -6.06
N ALA A 138 22.42 44.34 -4.90
CA ALA A 138 21.75 43.83 -3.72
C ALA A 138 20.35 43.28 -4.06
N SER A 139 20.23 41.97 -4.10
CA SER A 139 18.97 41.24 -4.12
C SER A 139 18.76 40.57 -2.75
N ILE A 140 17.71 41.00 -2.07
CA ILE A 140 16.99 40.42 -0.92
C ILE A 140 17.84 39.55 0.07
N PRO A 141 17.95 39.92 1.34
CA PRO A 141 18.81 39.22 2.30
C PRO A 141 18.33 37.80 2.54
N ASP A 142 19.23 36.90 2.34
CA ASP A 142 19.15 35.42 2.49
C ASP A 142 19.00 34.97 3.95
N ILE A 143 17.92 35.39 4.61
CA ILE A 143 17.54 34.84 5.94
C ILE A 143 17.03 33.38 5.80
N ALA A 144 16.67 32.96 4.58
CA ALA A 144 16.17 31.61 4.29
C ALA A 144 17.29 30.55 4.22
N THR A 145 18.51 30.91 3.81
CA THR A 145 19.63 29.97 3.61
C THR A 145 20.17 29.38 4.92
N GLY A 146 20.31 30.18 5.98
CA GLY A 146 20.79 29.69 7.26
C GLY A 146 19.88 28.66 7.94
N LYS A 147 18.57 28.92 7.94
CA LYS A 147 17.58 27.98 8.51
C LYS A 147 17.39 26.72 7.67
N ALA A 148 17.45 26.83 6.35
CA ALA A 148 17.40 25.69 5.43
C ALA A 148 18.62 24.81 5.62
N SER A 149 19.82 25.38 5.77
CA SER A 149 21.07 24.67 6.04
C SER A 149 21.04 23.94 7.38
N GLU A 150 20.53 24.57 8.45
CA GLU A 150 20.40 23.92 9.76
C GLU A 150 19.42 22.74 9.73
N LEU A 151 18.28 22.89 9.05
CA LEU A 151 17.32 21.81 8.88
C LEU A 151 17.87 20.66 8.05
N GLN A 152 18.63 20.96 6.98
CA GLN A 152 19.30 19.95 6.16
C GLN A 152 20.33 19.18 6.99
N ARG A 153 21.14 19.88 7.77
CA ARG A 153 22.13 19.24 8.66
C ARG A 153 21.47 18.35 9.72
N LYS A 154 20.40 18.81 10.36
CA LYS A 154 19.62 17.99 11.31
C LYS A 154 19.08 16.71 10.64
N ARG A 155 18.61 16.81 9.39
CA ARG A 155 18.14 15.66 8.62
C ARG A 155 19.27 14.71 8.26
N ALA A 156 20.44 15.19 7.90
CA ALA A 156 21.61 14.36 7.60
C ALA A 156 22.12 13.63 8.85
N VAL A 157 22.19 14.32 10.01
CA VAL A 157 22.51 13.67 11.29
C VAL A 157 21.49 12.58 11.64
N ALA A 158 20.20 12.85 11.47
CA ALA A 158 19.17 11.85 11.66
C ALA A 158 19.30 10.69 10.66
N ALA A 159 19.67 10.95 9.40
CA ALA A 159 19.89 9.93 8.38
C ALA A 159 21.02 8.96 8.78
N VAL A 160 22.13 9.46 9.33
CA VAL A 160 23.22 8.62 9.87
C VAL A 160 22.71 7.73 11.01
N ALA A 161 21.91 8.28 11.94
CA ALA A 161 21.34 7.48 13.03
C ALA A 161 20.35 6.41 12.52
N MET A 162 19.65 6.67 11.40
CA MET A 162 18.70 5.74 10.79
C MET A 162 19.34 4.75 9.81
N ALA A 163 20.59 4.97 9.39
CA ALA A 163 21.30 4.11 8.44
C ALA A 163 21.48 2.68 8.95
N ARG A 164 21.52 2.47 10.26
CA ARG A 164 21.51 1.12 10.87
C ARG A 164 20.35 0.26 10.37
N TYR A 165 19.17 0.86 10.19
CA TYR A 165 17.99 0.13 9.74
C TYR A 165 18.09 -0.35 8.28
N TYR A 166 18.85 0.36 7.44
CA TYR A 166 19.18 -0.11 6.10
C TYR A 166 20.05 -1.37 6.17
N GLU A 167 21.13 -1.35 6.95
CA GLU A 167 22.02 -2.50 7.10
C GLU A 167 21.33 -3.69 7.76
N ASP A 168 20.48 -3.42 8.75
CA ASP A 168 19.67 -4.45 9.43
C ASP A 168 18.67 -5.10 8.46
N ALA A 169 17.97 -4.31 7.64
CA ALA A 169 17.04 -4.83 6.64
C ALA A 169 17.76 -5.69 5.59
N ARG A 170 18.93 -5.25 5.13
CA ARG A 170 19.78 -6.01 4.21
C ARG A 170 20.23 -7.34 4.81
N ARG A 171 20.71 -7.31 6.06
CA ARG A 171 21.15 -8.50 6.79
C ARG A 171 20.02 -9.49 7.04
N LEU A 172 18.85 -9.00 7.52
CA LEU A 172 17.69 -9.83 7.75
C LEU A 172 17.20 -10.50 6.46
N ALA A 173 17.07 -9.75 5.37
CA ALA A 173 16.69 -10.28 4.07
C ALA A 173 17.68 -11.34 3.56
N GLN A 174 18.99 -11.13 3.78
CA GLN A 174 20.01 -12.10 3.43
C GLN A 174 19.88 -13.39 4.26
N MET A 175 19.67 -13.28 5.59
CA MET A 175 19.48 -14.45 6.47
C MET A 175 18.22 -15.24 6.07
N LEU A 176 17.11 -14.53 5.86
CA LEU A 176 15.85 -15.12 5.42
C LEU A 176 16.03 -15.88 4.10
N THR A 177 16.62 -15.24 3.11
CA THR A 177 16.83 -15.84 1.78
C THR A 177 17.72 -17.07 1.84
N ARG A 178 18.83 -17.02 2.59
CA ARG A 178 19.71 -18.19 2.79
C ARG A 178 18.97 -19.38 3.45
N TRP A 179 18.04 -19.09 4.33
CA TRP A 179 17.21 -20.13 4.95
C TRP A 179 16.19 -20.69 3.95
N THR A 180 15.48 -19.83 3.22
CA THR A 180 14.43 -20.25 2.28
C THR A 180 14.97 -21.08 1.12
N LEU A 181 16.18 -20.78 0.64
CA LEU A 181 16.87 -21.56 -0.40
C LEU A 181 17.22 -23.01 0.03
N LYS A 182 17.22 -23.31 1.32
CA LYS A 182 17.44 -24.65 1.86
C LYS A 182 16.15 -25.44 2.06
N LEU A 183 14.98 -24.83 1.86
CA LEU A 183 13.69 -25.50 2.02
C LEU A 183 13.49 -26.52 0.88
N PRO A 184 13.00 -27.71 1.19
CA PRO A 184 12.70 -28.74 0.19
C PRO A 184 11.42 -28.37 -0.56
N SER A 185 11.53 -27.51 -1.58
CA SER A 185 10.42 -27.06 -2.40
C SER A 185 10.83 -26.89 -3.85
N ARG A 186 9.98 -27.32 -4.78
CA ARG A 186 10.17 -27.07 -6.21
C ARG A 186 9.90 -25.61 -6.59
N ARG A 187 9.31 -24.83 -5.68
CA ARG A 187 8.92 -23.44 -5.89
C ARG A 187 9.67 -22.52 -4.96
N HIS A 188 9.77 -21.27 -5.35
CA HIS A 188 10.36 -20.25 -4.50
C HIS A 188 9.41 -19.89 -3.36
N ARG A 189 9.78 -20.27 -2.13
CA ARG A 189 9.06 -20.01 -0.90
C ARG A 189 9.56 -18.73 -0.24
N PHE A 190 8.65 -17.94 0.31
CA PHE A 190 8.93 -16.78 1.16
C PHE A 190 9.88 -15.78 0.49
N VAL A 191 9.64 -15.49 -0.80
CA VAL A 191 10.49 -14.58 -1.58
C VAL A 191 10.42 -13.17 -1.01
N VAL A 192 11.59 -12.57 -0.79
CA VAL A 192 11.69 -11.18 -0.31
C VAL A 192 11.05 -10.24 -1.32
N THR A 193 10.10 -9.45 -0.83
CA THR A 193 9.30 -8.52 -1.62
C THR A 193 9.33 -7.15 -0.97
N SER A 194 9.43 -6.11 -1.78
CA SER A 194 9.36 -4.72 -1.33
C SER A 194 8.60 -3.84 -2.32
N GLY A 195 8.44 -2.56 -1.97
CA GLY A 195 7.88 -1.56 -2.89
C GLY A 195 8.79 -1.20 -4.07
N GLY A 196 9.97 -1.80 -4.19
CA GLY A 196 10.87 -1.66 -5.33
C GLY A 196 11.69 -0.36 -5.39
N GLY A 197 11.42 0.61 -4.51
CA GLY A 197 12.13 1.88 -4.46
C GLY A 197 13.44 1.82 -3.67
N PRO A 198 14.02 2.99 -3.35
CA PRO A 198 15.26 3.12 -2.57
C PRO A 198 15.05 2.85 -1.07
N GLY A 199 16.10 3.01 -0.30
CA GLY A 199 16.07 2.93 1.16
C GLY A 199 15.87 1.52 1.68
N ILE A 200 14.98 1.33 2.66
CA ILE A 200 14.70 0.01 3.25
C ILE A 200 14.25 -1.01 2.19
N MET A 201 13.52 -0.57 1.18
CA MET A 201 13.08 -1.43 0.08
C MET A 201 14.26 -1.97 -0.72
N GLU A 202 15.21 -1.09 -1.05
CA GLU A 202 16.45 -1.48 -1.71
C GLU A 202 17.30 -2.39 -0.82
N ALA A 203 17.46 -2.05 0.46
CA ALA A 203 18.20 -2.86 1.41
C ALA A 203 17.70 -4.30 1.47
N ALA A 204 16.37 -4.49 1.53
CA ALA A 204 15.76 -5.81 1.53
C ALA A 204 16.03 -6.57 0.22
N ASN A 205 15.79 -5.92 -0.94
CA ASN A 205 16.06 -6.55 -2.23
C ASN A 205 17.58 -6.88 -2.38
N ARG A 206 18.46 -5.98 -1.96
CA ARG A 206 19.91 -6.17 -1.99
C ARG A 206 20.35 -7.37 -1.14
N GLY A 207 19.86 -7.48 0.08
CA GLY A 207 20.18 -8.61 0.95
C GLY A 207 19.76 -9.96 0.35
N ALA A 208 18.58 -10.02 -0.26
CA ALA A 208 18.10 -11.23 -0.94
C ALA A 208 18.93 -11.54 -2.21
N TYR A 209 19.24 -10.54 -3.01
CA TYR A 209 20.09 -10.66 -4.19
C TYR A 209 21.49 -11.20 -3.83
N GLU A 210 22.13 -10.62 -2.81
CA GLU A 210 23.46 -11.04 -2.32
C GLU A 210 23.47 -12.48 -1.76
N ALA A 211 22.31 -12.97 -1.31
CA ALA A 211 22.14 -14.36 -0.90
C ALA A 211 21.92 -15.32 -2.07
N GLY A 212 21.81 -14.81 -3.30
CA GLY A 212 21.56 -15.61 -4.51
C GLY A 212 20.08 -15.98 -4.72
N GLY A 213 19.14 -15.33 -4.01
CA GLY A 213 17.70 -15.55 -4.15
C GLY A 213 17.04 -14.63 -5.15
N LYS A 214 15.82 -15.02 -5.57
CA LYS A 214 14.93 -14.09 -6.29
C LYS A 214 14.42 -13.01 -5.34
N THR A 215 14.09 -11.84 -5.90
CA THR A 215 13.57 -10.68 -5.16
C THR A 215 12.55 -9.94 -6.00
N ILE A 216 11.51 -9.42 -5.36
CA ILE A 216 10.35 -8.83 -6.01
C ILE A 216 10.30 -7.33 -5.67
N GLY A 217 10.07 -6.51 -6.70
CA GLY A 217 9.76 -5.09 -6.55
C GLY A 217 8.36 -4.78 -7.08
N MET A 218 7.50 -4.24 -6.21
CA MET A 218 6.16 -3.79 -6.57
C MET A 218 6.12 -2.27 -6.59
N ASN A 219 6.59 -1.67 -7.68
CA ASN A 219 6.65 -0.23 -7.84
C ASN A 219 5.27 0.38 -8.06
N ILE A 220 5.14 1.67 -7.81
CA ILE A 220 3.95 2.46 -8.12
C ILE A 220 4.34 3.63 -9.00
N ARG A 221 3.57 3.87 -10.05
CA ARG A 221 3.78 5.03 -10.91
C ARG A 221 3.41 6.30 -10.18
N LEU A 222 4.40 7.14 -9.92
CA LEU A 222 4.24 8.43 -9.25
C LEU A 222 4.33 9.57 -10.28
N PRO A 223 3.80 10.78 -9.96
CA PRO A 223 3.94 11.96 -10.81
C PRO A 223 5.38 12.45 -10.99
N PHE A 224 6.28 12.00 -10.12
CA PHE A 224 7.72 12.25 -10.19
C PHE A 224 8.46 10.95 -10.47
N GLU A 225 9.57 11.06 -11.17
CA GLU A 225 10.37 9.91 -11.59
C GLU A 225 11.02 9.21 -10.38
N GLN A 226 10.77 7.91 -10.25
CA GLN A 226 11.39 7.06 -9.26
C GLN A 226 11.80 5.75 -9.95
N ALA A 227 13.11 5.56 -10.15
CA ALA A 227 13.60 4.33 -10.73
C ALA A 227 13.51 3.16 -9.73
N PRO A 228 13.17 1.94 -10.19
CA PRO A 228 13.31 0.73 -9.41
C PRO A 228 14.76 0.51 -8.94
N ASN A 229 14.94 -0.05 -7.75
CA ASN A 229 16.29 -0.38 -7.29
C ASN A 229 16.90 -1.53 -8.12
N PRO A 230 18.24 -1.57 -8.28
CA PRO A 230 18.91 -2.48 -9.21
C PRO A 230 18.94 -3.95 -8.75
N TYR A 231 18.53 -4.24 -7.53
CA TYR A 231 18.61 -5.58 -6.94
C TYR A 231 17.35 -6.43 -7.16
N ILE A 232 16.35 -5.90 -7.83
CA ILE A 232 15.13 -6.64 -8.16
C ILE A 232 15.41 -7.64 -9.28
N THR A 233 14.87 -8.86 -9.18
CA THR A 233 14.90 -9.82 -10.28
C THR A 233 14.15 -9.23 -11.48
N PRO A 234 14.77 -9.09 -12.67
CA PRO A 234 14.15 -8.34 -13.78
C PRO A 234 12.74 -8.81 -14.16
N SER A 235 12.48 -10.12 -14.17
CA SER A 235 11.17 -10.71 -14.45
C SER A 235 10.15 -10.49 -13.33
N LEU A 236 10.58 -10.06 -12.13
CA LEU A 236 9.76 -9.80 -10.96
C LEU A 236 9.73 -8.31 -10.57
N ASN A 237 10.10 -7.44 -11.50
CA ASN A 237 9.95 -6.01 -11.39
C ASN A 237 8.58 -5.61 -11.95
N PHE A 238 7.67 -5.16 -11.08
CA PHE A 238 6.31 -4.74 -11.42
C PHE A 238 6.18 -3.24 -11.26
N GLU A 239 5.32 -2.63 -12.07
CA GLU A 239 4.90 -1.24 -11.94
C GLU A 239 3.38 -1.15 -11.99
N PHE A 240 2.77 -0.60 -10.95
CA PHE A 240 1.33 -0.43 -10.81
C PHE A 240 0.93 1.02 -11.04
N HIS A 241 -0.20 1.23 -11.69
CA HIS A 241 -0.86 2.53 -11.78
C HIS A 241 -1.83 2.72 -10.62
N TYR A 242 -2.50 1.64 -10.17
CA TYR A 242 -3.51 1.70 -9.12
C TYR A 242 -2.94 1.25 -7.78
N PHE A 243 -3.01 2.13 -6.76
CA PHE A 243 -2.56 1.82 -5.41
C PHE A 243 -3.25 0.58 -4.82
N PHE A 244 -4.58 0.46 -4.99
CA PHE A 244 -5.33 -0.67 -4.45
C PHE A 244 -4.95 -2.01 -5.09
N MET A 245 -4.55 -2.04 -6.36
CA MET A 245 -4.06 -3.25 -7.01
C MET A 245 -2.68 -3.66 -6.47
N ARG A 246 -1.79 -2.69 -6.26
CA ARG A 246 -0.50 -2.93 -5.61
C ARG A 246 -0.68 -3.47 -4.18
N LYS A 247 -1.57 -2.86 -3.38
CA LYS A 247 -1.91 -3.30 -2.03
C LYS A 247 -2.47 -4.72 -2.00
N LEU A 248 -3.36 -5.05 -2.91
CA LEU A 248 -3.86 -6.41 -3.08
C LEU A 248 -2.69 -7.39 -3.24
N TRP A 249 -1.72 -7.10 -4.10
CA TRP A 249 -0.59 -7.99 -4.36
C TRP A 249 0.37 -8.11 -3.18
N PHE A 250 0.57 -7.05 -2.40
CA PHE A 250 1.31 -7.16 -1.15
C PHE A 250 0.63 -8.13 -0.18
N ALA A 251 -0.69 -8.03 -0.04
CA ALA A 251 -1.44 -8.91 0.87
C ALA A 251 -1.61 -10.32 0.32
N TYR A 252 -1.76 -10.50 -1.01
CA TYR A 252 -2.21 -11.75 -1.62
C TYR A 252 -1.24 -12.92 -1.40
N LEU A 253 0.06 -12.74 -1.65
CA LEU A 253 1.08 -13.77 -1.49
C LEU A 253 1.80 -13.74 -0.14
N ALA A 254 1.69 -12.67 0.63
CA ALA A 254 2.44 -12.50 1.87
C ALA A 254 2.10 -13.57 2.90
N LYS A 255 3.13 -14.14 3.50
CA LYS A 255 3.06 -15.03 4.67
C LYS A 255 3.64 -14.38 5.92
N ALA A 256 4.48 -13.36 5.72
CA ALA A 256 4.97 -12.50 6.78
C ALA A 256 5.20 -11.08 6.28
N LEU A 257 5.21 -10.15 7.24
CA LEU A 257 5.51 -8.75 7.07
C LEU A 257 6.64 -8.35 8.00
N VAL A 258 7.58 -7.56 7.51
CA VAL A 258 8.58 -6.88 8.32
C VAL A 258 8.44 -5.37 8.10
N VAL A 259 8.17 -4.66 9.18
CA VAL A 259 7.88 -3.21 9.14
C VAL A 259 9.02 -2.47 9.83
N PHE A 260 9.94 -1.95 9.02
CA PHE A 260 11.03 -1.09 9.45
C PHE A 260 10.54 0.35 9.66
N PRO A 261 11.27 1.17 10.43
CA PRO A 261 10.95 2.57 10.61
C PRO A 261 10.66 3.29 9.29
N GLY A 262 9.54 4.02 9.23
CA GLY A 262 9.08 4.66 8.01
C GLY A 262 7.98 5.68 8.26
N GLY A 263 7.52 6.32 7.18
CA GLY A 263 6.49 7.36 7.22
C GLY A 263 5.10 6.84 6.86
N PHE A 264 4.28 7.73 6.29
CA PHE A 264 2.87 7.46 5.98
C PHE A 264 2.64 6.23 5.11
N GLY A 265 3.45 6.02 4.06
CA GLY A 265 3.28 4.84 3.21
C GLY A 265 3.57 3.53 3.95
N THR A 266 4.54 3.54 4.89
CA THR A 266 4.84 2.37 5.73
C THR A 266 3.71 2.10 6.73
N LEU A 267 3.16 3.15 7.35
CA LEU A 267 2.03 3.07 8.28
C LEU A 267 0.76 2.59 7.57
N ASP A 268 0.49 3.11 6.39
CA ASP A 268 -0.66 2.74 5.56
C ASP A 268 -0.69 1.24 5.27
N GLU A 269 0.42 0.67 4.81
CA GLU A 269 0.52 -0.76 4.53
C GLU A 269 0.50 -1.62 5.81
N MET A 270 1.12 -1.15 6.89
CA MET A 270 1.10 -1.84 8.18
C MET A 270 -0.33 -1.93 8.74
N PHE A 271 -1.03 -0.80 8.82
CA PHE A 271 -2.37 -0.77 9.39
C PHE A 271 -3.41 -1.48 8.52
N GLU A 272 -3.25 -1.49 7.19
CA GLU A 272 -4.09 -2.30 6.33
C GLU A 272 -3.99 -3.79 6.71
N ILE A 273 -2.79 -4.33 6.81
CA ILE A 273 -2.60 -5.75 7.16
C ILE A 273 -3.08 -6.05 8.58
N LEU A 274 -2.80 -5.17 9.54
CA LEU A 274 -3.28 -5.34 10.92
C LEU A 274 -4.82 -5.32 10.97
N THR A 275 -5.48 -4.42 10.23
CA THR A 275 -6.94 -4.35 10.12
C THR A 275 -7.51 -5.61 9.49
N LEU A 276 -6.90 -6.11 8.42
CA LEU A 276 -7.33 -7.34 7.76
C LEU A 276 -7.15 -8.57 8.67
N ALA A 277 -6.09 -8.59 9.49
CA ALA A 277 -5.86 -9.64 10.48
C ALA A 277 -6.86 -9.57 11.64
N GLN A 278 -7.07 -8.38 12.22
CA GLN A 278 -8.02 -8.11 13.29
C GLN A 278 -9.46 -8.51 12.90
N THR A 279 -9.86 -8.16 11.69
CA THR A 279 -11.22 -8.42 11.17
C THR A 279 -11.40 -9.81 10.57
N HIS A 280 -10.39 -10.67 10.65
CA HIS A 280 -10.39 -12.02 10.08
C HIS A 280 -10.71 -12.06 8.57
N LYS A 281 -10.35 -10.98 7.84
CA LYS A 281 -10.49 -10.90 6.37
C LYS A 281 -9.31 -11.55 5.63
N LEU A 282 -8.22 -11.86 6.32
CA LEU A 282 -7.15 -12.67 5.77
C LEU A 282 -7.48 -14.16 5.96
N ALA A 283 -7.55 -14.88 4.86
CA ALA A 283 -7.75 -16.33 4.84
C ALA A 283 -6.53 -17.14 5.37
N LYS A 284 -5.54 -16.46 5.89
CA LYS A 284 -4.26 -17.02 6.30
C LYS A 284 -3.71 -16.27 7.50
N LYS A 285 -2.90 -16.95 8.31
CA LYS A 285 -2.13 -16.29 9.36
C LYS A 285 -0.95 -15.54 8.72
N ILE A 286 -0.71 -14.31 9.11
CA ILE A 286 0.46 -13.53 8.72
C ILE A 286 1.29 -13.25 9.96
N THR A 287 2.59 -13.59 9.90
CA THR A 287 3.55 -13.19 10.93
C THR A 287 3.96 -11.74 10.68
N VAL A 288 3.66 -10.84 11.62
CA VAL A 288 4.03 -9.43 11.51
C VAL A 288 5.12 -9.10 12.52
N VAL A 289 6.27 -8.66 12.01
CA VAL A 289 7.41 -8.20 12.81
C VAL A 289 7.57 -6.70 12.63
N VAL A 290 7.45 -5.96 13.73
CA VAL A 290 7.66 -4.50 13.77
C VAL A 290 9.07 -4.24 14.28
N TYR A 291 9.95 -3.85 13.37
CA TYR A 291 11.38 -3.69 13.64
C TYR A 291 11.72 -2.30 14.15
N GLY A 292 12.49 -2.22 15.24
CA GLY A 292 12.91 -0.96 15.85
C GLY A 292 11.89 -0.41 16.85
N SER A 293 11.69 -1.13 17.95
CA SER A 293 10.70 -0.81 18.99
C SER A 293 10.80 0.61 19.51
N ASP A 294 12.03 1.14 19.70
CA ASP A 294 12.29 2.51 20.16
C ASP A 294 11.73 3.59 19.22
N TYR A 295 11.74 3.33 17.90
CA TYR A 295 11.16 4.23 16.92
C TYR A 295 9.64 4.20 17.00
N TRP A 296 9.07 3.00 16.95
CA TRP A 296 7.62 2.82 16.84
C TRP A 296 6.86 3.25 18.09
N LYS A 297 7.41 3.01 19.29
CA LYS A 297 6.84 3.51 20.56
C LYS A 297 6.80 5.03 20.66
N LYS A 298 7.63 5.75 19.87
CA LYS A 298 7.58 7.22 19.79
C LYS A 298 6.59 7.70 18.71
N VAL A 299 6.32 6.88 17.70
CA VAL A 299 5.47 7.25 16.56
C VAL A 299 4.00 7.09 16.90
N PHE A 300 3.64 6.00 17.61
CA PHE A 300 2.26 5.78 18.03
C PHE A 300 2.18 5.15 19.42
N ASN A 301 1.14 5.56 20.15
CA ASN A 301 0.86 5.07 21.50
C ASN A 301 -0.28 4.04 21.42
N LEU A 302 0.08 2.76 21.48
CA LEU A 302 -0.89 1.65 21.44
C LEU A 302 -1.72 1.56 22.73
N ASP A 303 -1.12 1.88 23.89
CA ASP A 303 -1.83 1.85 25.17
C ASP A 303 -3.03 2.81 25.13
N CYS A 304 -2.86 3.98 24.53
CA CYS A 304 -3.94 4.93 24.34
C CYS A 304 -5.10 4.34 23.51
N LEU A 305 -4.79 3.54 22.48
CA LEU A 305 -5.82 2.89 21.67
C LEU A 305 -6.59 1.81 22.44
N VAL A 306 -5.89 1.08 23.31
CA VAL A 306 -6.50 0.08 24.21
C VAL A 306 -7.35 0.76 25.28
N ASP A 307 -6.80 1.75 25.96
CA ASP A 307 -7.47 2.45 27.07
C ASP A 307 -8.73 3.18 26.63
N THR A 308 -8.74 3.68 25.39
CA THR A 308 -9.91 4.34 24.81
C THR A 308 -10.91 3.34 24.17
N GLY A 309 -10.58 2.06 24.14
CA GLY A 309 -11.43 1.03 23.51
C GLY A 309 -11.43 1.08 21.98
N ALA A 310 -10.49 1.79 21.36
CA ALA A 310 -10.36 1.85 19.88
C ALA A 310 -9.87 0.52 19.31
N ILE A 311 -9.07 -0.22 20.07
CA ILE A 311 -8.66 -1.60 19.78
C ILE A 311 -8.81 -2.45 21.05
N SER A 312 -8.89 -3.77 20.88
CA SER A 312 -8.92 -4.71 22.02
C SER A 312 -7.49 -4.99 22.53
N PRO A 313 -7.31 -5.38 23.81
CA PRO A 313 -5.99 -5.79 24.31
C PRO A 313 -5.35 -6.92 23.52
N LYS A 314 -6.16 -7.80 22.90
CA LYS A 314 -5.66 -8.91 22.05
C LYS A 314 -5.11 -8.45 20.71
N ASP A 315 -5.46 -7.26 20.26
CA ASP A 315 -4.99 -6.74 18.97
C ASP A 315 -3.50 -6.38 19.01
N ILE A 316 -2.92 -6.19 20.20
CA ILE A 316 -1.48 -6.00 20.39
C ILE A 316 -0.70 -7.28 20.04
N ASP A 317 -1.32 -8.46 20.17
CA ASP A 317 -0.71 -9.75 19.83
C ASP A 317 -0.64 -10.02 18.32
N LEU A 318 -1.23 -9.14 17.49
CA LEU A 318 -1.19 -9.25 16.02
C LEU A 318 0.20 -9.04 15.43
N PHE A 319 1.14 -8.48 16.20
CA PHE A 319 2.51 -8.28 15.76
C PHE A 319 3.50 -8.44 16.92
N GLN A 320 4.77 -8.60 16.59
CA GLN A 320 5.85 -8.75 17.55
C GLN A 320 6.95 -7.73 17.24
N TYR A 321 7.55 -7.15 18.28
CA TYR A 321 8.70 -6.28 18.12
C TYR A 321 9.99 -7.08 17.98
N ALA A 322 10.94 -6.54 17.20
CA ALA A 322 12.31 -7.00 17.12
C ALA A 322 13.26 -5.81 16.99
N ASP A 323 14.41 -5.88 17.62
CA ASP A 323 15.41 -4.82 17.61
C ASP A 323 16.76 -5.24 17.00
N THR A 324 16.90 -6.53 16.67
CA THR A 324 18.05 -7.09 15.95
C THR A 324 17.63 -7.96 14.77
N PRO A 325 18.45 -8.05 13.69
CA PRO A 325 18.16 -8.91 12.56
C PRO A 325 17.99 -10.38 12.95
N GLU A 326 18.76 -10.85 13.95
CA GLU A 326 18.71 -12.21 14.44
C GLU A 326 17.38 -12.51 15.13
N GLU A 327 16.91 -11.61 15.99
CA GLU A 327 15.62 -11.72 16.67
C GLU A 327 14.47 -11.73 15.65
N ALA A 328 14.46 -10.78 14.72
CA ALA A 328 13.47 -10.72 13.66
C ALA A 328 13.47 -11.98 12.79
N PHE A 329 14.65 -12.51 12.47
CA PHE A 329 14.76 -13.75 11.71
C PHE A 329 14.17 -14.95 12.45
N GLU A 330 14.43 -15.09 13.76
CA GLU A 330 13.88 -16.19 14.54
C GLU A 330 12.35 -16.10 14.66
N LEU A 331 11.78 -14.91 14.85
CA LEU A 331 10.34 -14.70 14.84
C LEU A 331 9.72 -15.09 13.49
N LEU A 332 10.33 -14.64 12.39
CA LEU A 332 9.88 -15.01 11.04
C LEU A 332 9.99 -16.51 10.81
N ARG A 333 11.13 -17.10 11.13
CA ARG A 333 11.38 -18.54 10.93
C ARG A 333 10.39 -19.38 11.73
N ALA A 334 10.14 -19.04 12.98
CA ALA A 334 9.18 -19.74 13.83
C ALA A 334 7.77 -19.65 13.26
N GLY A 335 7.26 -18.44 12.99
CA GLY A 335 5.92 -18.25 12.48
C GLY A 335 5.71 -18.84 11.08
N LEU A 336 6.69 -18.73 10.17
CA LEU A 336 6.62 -19.33 8.83
C LEU A 336 6.68 -20.86 8.90
N THR A 337 7.47 -21.42 9.80
CA THR A 337 7.56 -22.89 9.99
C THR A 337 6.25 -23.42 10.55
N GLU A 338 5.76 -22.83 11.64
CA GLU A 338 4.54 -23.25 12.30
C GLU A 338 3.32 -23.18 11.37
N ASN A 339 3.16 -22.07 10.66
CA ASN A 339 1.94 -21.84 9.88
C ASN A 339 1.98 -22.41 8.46
N TYR A 340 3.17 -22.74 7.89
CA TYR A 340 3.27 -23.06 6.46
C TYR A 340 4.20 -24.21 6.09
N LEU A 341 5.00 -24.73 7.00
CA LEU A 341 5.92 -25.83 6.71
C LEU A 341 5.54 -27.15 7.42
N ILE A 342 4.69 -27.07 8.45
CA ILE A 342 4.17 -28.26 9.13
C ILE A 342 2.87 -28.67 8.43
N PRO A 343 2.75 -29.92 7.89
CA PRO A 343 1.59 -30.34 7.11
C PRO A 343 0.24 -30.22 7.83
N GLU A 344 0.22 -30.44 9.14
CA GLU A 344 -0.99 -30.39 9.97
C GLU A 344 -1.55 -28.97 10.13
N ALA A 345 -0.69 -27.94 10.15
CA ALA A 345 -1.10 -26.56 10.25
C ALA A 345 -1.76 -26.05 8.96
N ASN A 346 -1.35 -26.55 7.80
CA ASN A 346 -1.97 -26.23 6.52
C ASN A 346 -3.41 -26.75 6.44
N ALA A 347 -3.66 -27.98 6.90
CA ALA A 347 -5.00 -28.58 6.90
C ALA A 347 -5.96 -27.84 7.86
N ALA A 348 -5.50 -27.41 9.03
CA ALA A 348 -6.30 -26.65 9.99
C ALA A 348 -6.64 -25.22 9.49
N ALA A 349 -5.70 -24.57 8.82
CA ALA A 349 -5.94 -23.23 8.22
C ALA A 349 -6.94 -23.30 7.06
N GLU A 350 -6.89 -24.36 6.24
CA GLU A 350 -7.85 -24.61 5.17
C GLU A 350 -9.25 -24.90 5.73
N GLN A 351 -9.37 -25.71 6.79
CA GLN A 351 -10.64 -26.02 7.45
C GLN A 351 -11.28 -24.81 8.14
N ALA A 352 -10.48 -23.97 8.81
CA ALA A 352 -10.98 -22.75 9.46
C ALA A 352 -11.55 -21.74 8.44
N PHE A 353 -11.00 -21.69 7.24
CA PHE A 353 -11.49 -20.83 6.17
C PHE A 353 -12.79 -21.34 5.54
N HIS A 354 -12.95 -22.64 5.37
CA HIS A 354 -14.21 -23.25 4.89
C HIS A 354 -15.39 -23.01 5.83
N GLY A 355 -15.15 -22.76 7.12
CA GLY A 355 -16.19 -22.42 8.10
C GLY A 355 -16.75 -21.00 8.00
N VAL A 356 -16.06 -20.07 7.34
CA VAL A 356 -16.46 -18.66 7.27
C VAL A 356 -17.46 -18.37 6.14
N LEU A 357 -17.46 -19.18 5.07
CA LEU A 357 -18.40 -19.05 3.95
C LEU A 357 -18.84 -20.46 3.47
N PRO A 358 -19.89 -21.02 4.08
CA PRO A 358 -20.38 -22.34 3.66
C PRO A 358 -20.91 -22.29 2.22
N GLY A 359 -20.31 -23.09 1.34
CA GLY A 359 -20.77 -23.29 -0.02
C GLY A 359 -19.98 -22.63 -1.14
N MET A 360 -18.94 -21.87 -0.84
CA MET A 360 -17.98 -21.43 -1.86
C MET A 360 -16.67 -22.22 -1.77
N PRO A 361 -16.19 -22.83 -2.87
CA PRO A 361 -14.89 -23.47 -2.89
C PRO A 361 -13.79 -22.46 -2.57
N PHE A 362 -12.84 -22.86 -1.74
CA PHE A 362 -11.64 -22.07 -1.40
C PHE A 362 -10.89 -21.56 -2.65
N GLU A 363 -10.97 -22.31 -3.72
CA GLU A 363 -10.38 -22.04 -5.05
C GLU A 363 -10.89 -20.78 -5.70
N ASP A 364 -12.15 -20.40 -5.44
CA ASP A 364 -12.79 -19.23 -6.07
C ASP A 364 -12.37 -17.91 -5.42
N PHE A 365 -11.86 -17.93 -4.17
CA PHE A 365 -11.45 -16.73 -3.44
C PHE A 365 -9.99 -16.32 -3.65
N LEU A 366 -9.10 -17.28 -3.85
CA LEU A 366 -7.66 -17.03 -3.97
C LEU A 366 -7.16 -17.11 -5.42
N GLY A 367 -8.08 -17.29 -6.37
CA GLY A 367 -7.74 -17.70 -7.72
C GLY A 367 -7.19 -19.14 -7.70
N PRO A 368 -7.88 -20.08 -8.33
CA PRO A 368 -7.76 -21.54 -8.10
C PRO A 368 -6.35 -22.10 -8.23
N GLU A 369 -5.47 -21.41 -8.88
CA GLU A 369 -4.16 -21.94 -9.25
C GLU A 369 -2.99 -21.40 -8.43
N MET A 370 -3.17 -20.35 -7.63
CA MET A 370 -2.12 -19.84 -6.74
C MET A 370 -2.12 -20.54 -5.38
N ALA A 371 -3.29 -21.00 -4.91
CA ALA A 371 -3.41 -21.82 -3.70
C ALA A 371 -3.07 -23.29 -3.96
N ARG A 372 -3.39 -23.76 -5.19
CA ARG A 372 -3.16 -25.14 -5.64
C ARG A 372 -2.53 -25.10 -7.02
N MET A 373 -1.27 -24.83 -7.13
CA MET A 373 -0.61 -25.16 -8.40
C MET A 373 -0.56 -26.66 -8.51
N ASN A 374 -1.24 -27.17 -9.52
CA ASN A 374 -1.50 -28.59 -9.81
C ASN A 374 -0.34 -29.50 -9.45
N LYS A 375 -0.70 -30.58 -8.71
CA LYS A 375 0.14 -31.76 -8.54
C LYS A 375 0.26 -32.58 -9.85
N ASP A 376 -0.51 -32.24 -10.89
CA ASP A 376 -0.79 -33.12 -12.04
C ASP A 376 -0.22 -32.61 -13.38
N GLN A 377 0.71 -31.64 -13.36
CA GLN A 377 1.50 -31.26 -14.55
C GLN A 377 2.99 -31.52 -14.29
N ASP A 378 3.31 -32.80 -14.13
CA ASP A 378 4.63 -33.40 -14.39
C ASP A 378 4.53 -34.43 -15.52
#